data_41766a8447ee60a76859ab8df8ed50c1
#
_entry.id   41766a8447ee60a76859ab8df8ed50c1
#
_cell.length_a   1.000
_cell.length_b   1.000
_cell.length_c   1.000
_cell.angle_alpha   90.00
_cell.angle_beta   90.00
_cell.angle_gamma   90.00
#
_symmetry.space_group_name_H-M   'P 1'
#
loop_
_entity.id
_entity.type
_entity.pdbx_description
1 polymer ?
#
loop_
_entity_poly.entity_id
_entity_poly.type
_entity_poly.pdbx_seq_one_letter_code
_entity_poly.pdbx_strand_id
1 'polypeptide(L)'
;MVYRQLSTEERHLIAAMRSQRVAMAEIARQLGRHRSTIYREVARNRSSYDGAYRAAPAVEHTNARRRRSRRNRRYVPSDFATVEEYLRRDWSPEQIVGQFTLEGRPVMSHTSIYLHVRADEARDGSLWRHLRGSRKQRRKRYRSPDSRGRLAGKTMIGDRPDIVAHRLRFGDWEGDTVHGKGKACVLTLVERKSGLIRIAKLPGATSDHTTHGIVRLLIGELHPVHSITTDNGSEFHGFKEIERRLGTKVYFATPHHAWERGTNENTNGLVRQYLPKGTCLAHLTQDQCEAIAIKLNHRPRKRHGFLTPHQVYYKSVLPTRR
;
A
#
# COMPACT_ATOMS: atom_id res chain seq x y z
N MET A 1 -25.08 -8.33 -28.85
CA MET A 1 -24.91 -9.68 -28.26
C MET A 1 -23.49 -9.82 -27.73
N VAL A 2 -23.35 -10.13 -26.45
CA VAL A 2 -22.03 -10.41 -25.84
C VAL A 2 -21.55 -11.77 -26.35
N TYR A 3 -20.40 -11.82 -27.04
CA TYR A 3 -19.82 -13.07 -27.53
C TYR A 3 -19.38 -13.96 -26.36
N ARG A 4 -20.02 -15.11 -26.21
CA ARG A 4 -19.69 -16.11 -25.18
C ARG A 4 -18.94 -17.30 -25.83
N GLN A 5 -17.73 -17.56 -25.41
CA GLN A 5 -16.91 -18.66 -25.89
C GLN A 5 -17.47 -20.03 -25.43
N LEU A 6 -17.14 -21.10 -26.17
CA LEU A 6 -17.49 -22.46 -25.77
C LEU A 6 -16.79 -22.84 -24.46
N SER A 7 -17.54 -23.46 -23.55
CA SER A 7 -17.01 -24.01 -22.30
C SER A 7 -16.32 -25.36 -22.51
N THR A 8 -15.68 -25.87 -21.47
CA THR A 8 -15.09 -27.23 -21.50
C THR A 8 -16.18 -28.29 -21.65
N GLU A 9 -17.29 -28.12 -20.91
CA GLU A 9 -18.44 -29.02 -20.93
C GLU A 9 -19.08 -29.05 -22.32
N GLU A 10 -19.29 -27.88 -22.96
CA GLU A 10 -19.81 -27.82 -24.33
C GLU A 10 -18.92 -28.58 -25.32
N ARG A 11 -17.59 -28.56 -25.15
CA ARG A 11 -16.66 -29.32 -25.98
C ARG A 11 -16.79 -30.83 -25.76
N HIS A 12 -17.01 -31.27 -24.53
CA HIS A 12 -17.29 -32.67 -24.24
C HIS A 12 -18.60 -33.15 -24.89
N LEU A 13 -19.66 -32.32 -24.82
CA LEU A 13 -20.94 -32.59 -25.49
C LEU A 13 -20.79 -32.66 -27.01
N ILE A 14 -20.05 -31.70 -27.61
CA ILE A 14 -19.74 -31.75 -29.06
C ILE A 14 -19.03 -33.06 -29.43
N ALA A 15 -18.03 -33.48 -28.66
CA ALA A 15 -17.30 -34.72 -28.93
C ALA A 15 -18.21 -35.93 -28.82
N ALA A 16 -19.05 -36.05 -27.79
CA ALA A 16 -20.00 -37.15 -27.61
C ALA A 16 -21.04 -37.23 -28.74
N MET A 17 -21.62 -36.08 -29.13
CA MET A 17 -22.60 -36.05 -30.22
C MET A 17 -21.95 -36.34 -31.59
N ARG A 18 -20.72 -35.91 -31.79
CA ARG A 18 -19.96 -36.21 -33.03
C ARG A 18 -19.62 -37.67 -33.14
N SER A 19 -19.30 -38.40 -32.05
CA SER A 19 -19.09 -39.85 -32.05
C SER A 19 -20.35 -40.62 -32.41
N GLN A 20 -21.52 -40.07 -32.07
CA GLN A 20 -22.84 -40.59 -32.44
C GLN A 20 -23.28 -40.13 -33.86
N ARG A 21 -22.43 -39.53 -34.66
CA ARG A 21 -22.68 -39.02 -36.00
C ARG A 21 -23.81 -37.98 -36.10
N VAL A 22 -24.13 -37.28 -34.99
CA VAL A 22 -25.11 -36.18 -34.98
C VAL A 22 -24.62 -35.02 -35.89
N ALA A 23 -25.53 -34.49 -36.70
CA ALA A 23 -25.21 -33.37 -37.61
C ALA A 23 -24.82 -32.12 -36.85
N MET A 24 -23.84 -31.36 -37.36
CA MET A 24 -23.31 -30.15 -36.67
C MET A 24 -24.38 -29.07 -36.44
N ALA A 25 -25.36 -28.97 -37.35
CA ALA A 25 -26.47 -28.03 -37.22
C ALA A 25 -27.37 -28.40 -36.01
N GLU A 26 -27.59 -29.71 -35.77
CA GLU A 26 -28.35 -30.20 -34.66
C GLU A 26 -27.60 -30.04 -33.34
N ILE A 27 -26.28 -30.29 -33.32
CA ILE A 27 -25.41 -29.99 -32.17
C ILE A 27 -25.50 -28.51 -31.81
N ALA A 28 -25.46 -27.63 -32.80
CA ALA A 28 -25.56 -26.19 -32.59
C ALA A 28 -26.92 -25.80 -31.96
N ARG A 29 -28.00 -26.41 -32.44
CA ARG A 29 -29.36 -26.19 -31.90
C ARG A 29 -29.47 -26.63 -30.43
N GLN A 30 -28.99 -27.81 -30.08
CA GLN A 30 -29.05 -28.35 -28.73
C GLN A 30 -28.19 -27.53 -27.74
N LEU A 31 -27.06 -26.99 -28.19
CA LEU A 31 -26.19 -26.16 -27.35
C LEU A 31 -26.60 -24.67 -27.34
N GLY A 32 -27.66 -24.28 -28.04
CA GLY A 32 -28.09 -22.88 -28.15
C GLY A 32 -26.99 -21.98 -28.77
N ARG A 33 -26.19 -22.55 -29.69
CA ARG A 33 -25.09 -21.84 -30.34
C ARG A 33 -25.33 -21.66 -31.83
N HIS A 34 -24.76 -20.58 -32.41
CA HIS A 34 -24.83 -20.43 -33.88
C HIS A 34 -24.05 -21.55 -34.57
N ARG A 35 -24.62 -22.10 -35.65
CA ARG A 35 -24.01 -23.22 -36.40
C ARG A 35 -22.55 -22.97 -36.78
N SER A 36 -22.18 -21.75 -37.18
CA SER A 36 -20.81 -21.40 -37.56
C SER A 36 -19.82 -21.52 -36.39
N THR A 37 -20.27 -21.39 -35.13
CA THR A 37 -19.44 -21.58 -33.96
C THR A 37 -19.00 -23.04 -33.84
N ILE A 38 -19.95 -23.98 -34.01
CA ILE A 38 -19.65 -25.42 -33.95
C ILE A 38 -18.77 -25.86 -35.14
N TYR A 39 -19.10 -25.42 -36.33
CA TYR A 39 -18.25 -25.70 -37.52
C TYR A 39 -16.81 -25.23 -37.33
N ARG A 40 -16.60 -23.98 -36.88
CA ARG A 40 -15.27 -23.44 -36.63
C ARG A 40 -14.54 -24.15 -35.50
N GLU A 41 -15.23 -24.53 -34.42
CA GLU A 41 -14.64 -25.26 -33.32
C GLU A 41 -14.14 -26.62 -33.77
N VAL A 42 -14.97 -27.38 -34.46
CA VAL A 42 -14.61 -28.72 -34.99
C VAL A 42 -13.49 -28.61 -36.02
N ALA A 43 -13.59 -27.70 -36.98
CA ALA A 43 -12.57 -27.52 -38.03
C ALA A 43 -11.19 -27.14 -37.44
N ARG A 44 -11.17 -26.32 -36.40
CA ARG A 44 -9.93 -25.85 -35.76
C ARG A 44 -9.27 -26.88 -34.82
N ASN A 45 -10.03 -27.87 -34.36
CA ASN A 45 -9.58 -28.74 -33.28
C ASN A 45 -9.71 -30.23 -33.61
N ARG A 46 -10.11 -30.59 -34.85
CA ARG A 46 -10.05 -31.97 -35.34
C ARG A 46 -8.61 -32.48 -35.39
N SER A 47 -8.41 -33.74 -35.13
CA SER A 47 -7.13 -34.40 -35.23
C SER A 47 -6.64 -34.37 -36.71
N SER A 48 -5.37 -34.09 -36.90
CA SER A 48 -4.74 -34.20 -38.23
C SER A 48 -4.53 -35.62 -38.69
N TYR A 49 -4.54 -36.57 -37.73
CA TYR A 49 -4.29 -38.01 -38.04
C TYR A 49 -5.53 -38.72 -38.55
N ASP A 50 -6.69 -38.59 -37.90
CA ASP A 50 -7.91 -39.33 -38.19
C ASP A 50 -9.13 -38.43 -38.42
N GLY A 51 -8.96 -37.15 -38.44
CA GLY A 51 -10.02 -36.15 -38.65
C GLY A 51 -11.05 -36.09 -37.50
N ALA A 52 -10.90 -36.89 -36.46
CA ALA A 52 -11.85 -36.95 -35.33
C ALA A 52 -11.75 -35.74 -34.45
N TYR A 53 -12.89 -35.29 -33.91
CA TYR A 53 -12.94 -34.24 -32.90
C TYR A 53 -12.94 -34.86 -31.50
N ARG A 54 -11.98 -34.50 -30.67
CA ARG A 54 -11.84 -34.93 -29.27
C ARG A 54 -11.80 -33.71 -28.34
N ALA A 55 -12.56 -33.80 -27.22
CA ALA A 55 -12.73 -32.68 -26.31
C ALA A 55 -11.42 -32.25 -25.62
N ALA A 56 -10.65 -33.19 -25.08
CA ALA A 56 -9.42 -32.89 -24.34
C ALA A 56 -8.37 -32.15 -25.21
N PRO A 57 -7.96 -32.69 -26.39
CA PRO A 57 -7.08 -31.95 -27.30
C PRO A 57 -7.66 -30.60 -27.76
N ALA A 58 -8.99 -30.50 -27.96
CA ALA A 58 -9.62 -29.22 -28.33
C ALA A 58 -9.50 -28.16 -27.26
N VAL A 59 -9.60 -28.54 -25.97
CA VAL A 59 -9.36 -27.64 -24.83
C VAL A 59 -7.89 -27.20 -24.80
N GLU A 60 -6.96 -28.16 -24.94
CA GLU A 60 -5.52 -27.88 -24.95
C GLU A 60 -5.13 -26.94 -26.12
N HIS A 61 -5.56 -27.24 -27.33
CA HIS A 61 -5.33 -26.41 -28.51
C HIS A 61 -5.89 -25.00 -28.34
N THR A 62 -7.09 -24.89 -27.76
CA THR A 62 -7.71 -23.59 -27.50
C THR A 62 -6.91 -22.79 -26.46
N ASN A 63 -6.47 -23.44 -25.38
CA ASN A 63 -5.64 -22.81 -24.36
C ASN A 63 -4.26 -22.40 -24.91
N ALA A 64 -3.65 -23.26 -25.74
CA ALA A 64 -2.39 -22.94 -26.40
C ALA A 64 -2.53 -21.73 -27.35
N ARG A 65 -3.61 -21.65 -28.14
CA ARG A 65 -3.91 -20.48 -29.00
C ARG A 65 -4.13 -19.21 -28.17
N ARG A 66 -4.87 -19.30 -27.05
CA ARG A 66 -5.06 -18.18 -26.13
C ARG A 66 -3.74 -17.70 -25.55
N ARG A 67 -2.86 -18.62 -25.14
CA ARG A 67 -1.51 -18.28 -24.67
C ARG A 67 -0.67 -17.61 -25.76
N ARG A 68 -0.79 -18.05 -27.03
CA ARG A 68 -0.07 -17.44 -28.17
C ARG A 68 -0.65 -16.08 -28.57
N SER A 69 -1.98 -15.89 -28.57
CA SER A 69 -2.61 -14.61 -28.90
C SER A 69 -2.30 -13.51 -27.89
N ARG A 70 -1.98 -13.88 -26.61
CA ARG A 70 -1.46 -12.96 -25.60
C ARG A 70 0.01 -12.55 -25.83
N ARG A 71 0.65 -12.99 -26.94
CA ARG A 71 2.05 -12.66 -27.27
C ARG A 71 2.28 -11.22 -27.68
N ASN A 72 1.27 -10.47 -28.06
CA ASN A 72 1.39 -9.01 -28.17
C ASN A 72 1.50 -8.44 -26.74
N ARG A 73 2.66 -8.67 -26.13
CA ARG A 73 3.02 -8.07 -24.85
C ARG A 73 3.08 -6.57 -25.08
N ARG A 74 2.10 -5.86 -24.55
CA ARG A 74 2.02 -4.39 -24.57
C ARG A 74 3.27 -3.74 -23.94
N TYR A 75 4.00 -4.50 -23.13
CA TYR A 75 5.14 -4.05 -22.35
C TYR A 75 6.37 -4.90 -22.64
N VAL A 76 7.50 -4.23 -22.79
CA VAL A 76 8.81 -4.86 -23.05
C VAL A 76 9.60 -5.06 -21.73
N PRO A 77 10.66 -5.89 -21.70
CA PRO A 77 11.44 -6.14 -20.50
C PRO A 77 11.98 -4.87 -19.80
N SER A 78 12.36 -3.84 -20.56
CA SER A 78 12.81 -2.55 -20.02
C SER A 78 11.75 -1.83 -19.20
N ASP A 79 10.45 -1.95 -19.56
CA ASP A 79 9.36 -1.36 -18.80
C ASP A 79 9.26 -2.01 -17.42
N PHE A 80 9.44 -3.33 -17.36
CA PHE A 80 9.45 -4.06 -16.10
C PHE A 80 10.68 -3.74 -15.25
N ALA A 81 11.86 -3.59 -15.85
CA ALA A 81 13.07 -3.20 -15.14
C ALA A 81 12.89 -1.85 -14.42
N THR A 82 12.30 -0.87 -15.10
CA THR A 82 11.96 0.42 -14.49
C THR A 82 10.99 0.26 -13.31
N VAL A 83 9.94 -0.53 -13.47
CA VAL A 83 8.97 -0.79 -12.39
C VAL A 83 9.63 -1.49 -11.20
N GLU A 84 10.52 -2.46 -11.45
CA GLU A 84 11.26 -3.17 -10.40
C GLU A 84 12.15 -2.24 -9.58
N GLU A 85 12.78 -1.24 -10.20
CA GLU A 85 13.56 -0.23 -9.48
C GLU A 85 12.70 0.49 -8.41
N TYR A 86 11.48 0.92 -8.78
CA TYR A 86 10.57 1.56 -7.84
C TYR A 86 9.99 0.60 -6.79
N LEU A 87 9.75 -0.67 -7.17
CA LEU A 87 9.37 -1.72 -6.21
C LEU A 87 10.47 -1.90 -5.16
N ARG A 88 11.76 -1.95 -5.56
CA ARG A 88 12.91 -2.05 -4.64
C ARG A 88 13.09 -0.81 -3.75
N ARG A 89 12.52 0.34 -4.15
CA ARG A 89 12.36 1.54 -3.29
C ARG A 89 11.14 1.44 -2.36
N ASP A 90 10.50 0.26 -2.27
CA ASP A 90 9.33 -0.04 -1.46
C ASP A 90 8.06 0.73 -1.87
N TRP A 91 7.95 1.17 -3.11
CA TRP A 91 6.73 1.77 -3.63
C TRP A 91 5.70 0.67 -3.97
N SER A 92 4.41 0.95 -3.70
CA SER A 92 3.36 0.04 -4.13
C SER A 92 3.09 0.16 -5.64
N PRO A 93 2.56 -0.88 -6.30
CA PRO A 93 2.15 -0.80 -7.70
C PRO A 93 1.25 0.40 -8.01
N GLU A 94 0.32 0.74 -7.11
CA GLU A 94 -0.56 1.90 -7.29
C GLU A 94 0.21 3.23 -7.24
N GLN A 95 1.23 3.34 -6.37
CA GLN A 95 2.09 4.52 -6.29
C GLN A 95 2.94 4.71 -7.54
N ILE A 96 3.48 3.62 -8.09
CA ILE A 96 4.26 3.64 -9.33
C ILE A 96 3.39 4.11 -10.50
N VAL A 97 2.21 3.51 -10.66
CA VAL A 97 1.25 3.89 -11.71
C VAL A 97 0.85 5.35 -11.58
N GLY A 98 0.49 5.79 -10.37
CA GLY A 98 0.06 7.16 -10.14
C GLY A 98 1.14 8.20 -10.43
N GLN A 99 2.38 7.92 -10.01
CA GLN A 99 3.52 8.81 -10.27
C GLN A 99 3.85 8.88 -11.77
N PHE A 100 3.90 7.75 -12.46
CA PHE A 100 4.18 7.72 -13.89
C PHE A 100 3.09 8.41 -14.71
N THR A 101 1.82 8.27 -14.30
CA THR A 101 0.72 9.02 -14.91
C THR A 101 0.89 10.53 -14.71
N LEU A 102 1.29 10.96 -13.51
CA LEU A 102 1.55 12.38 -13.20
C LEU A 102 2.70 12.94 -14.03
N GLU A 103 3.71 12.12 -14.31
CA GLU A 103 4.88 12.48 -15.13
C GLU A 103 4.65 12.36 -16.64
N GLY A 104 3.45 11.93 -17.09
CA GLY A 104 3.15 11.69 -18.50
C GLY A 104 3.93 10.52 -19.11
N ARG A 105 4.48 9.62 -18.29
CA ARG A 105 5.25 8.46 -18.73
C ARG A 105 4.32 7.30 -19.09
N PRO A 106 4.71 6.46 -20.11
CA PRO A 106 4.01 5.21 -20.35
C PRO A 106 3.91 4.36 -19.09
N VAL A 107 2.72 3.88 -18.78
CA VAL A 107 2.48 3.14 -17.54
C VAL A 107 1.68 1.86 -17.79
N MET A 108 2.11 0.78 -17.17
CA MET A 108 1.32 -0.44 -17.09
C MET A 108 0.31 -0.35 -15.93
N SER A 109 -0.78 -1.11 -16.01
CA SER A 109 -1.75 -1.15 -14.91
C SER A 109 -1.13 -1.73 -13.63
N HIS A 110 -1.60 -1.30 -12.47
CA HIS A 110 -1.16 -1.88 -11.18
C HIS A 110 -1.40 -3.40 -11.13
N THR A 111 -2.45 -3.89 -11.79
CA THR A 111 -2.71 -5.34 -11.91
C THR A 111 -1.60 -6.05 -12.69
N SER A 112 -1.08 -5.44 -13.78
CA SER A 112 0.06 -6.02 -14.52
C SER A 112 1.31 -6.08 -13.67
N ILE A 113 1.56 -5.06 -12.84
CA ILE A 113 2.69 -5.05 -11.90
C ILE A 113 2.53 -6.17 -10.86
N TYR A 114 1.34 -6.35 -10.26
CA TYR A 114 1.09 -7.45 -9.32
C TYR A 114 1.28 -8.83 -9.96
N LEU A 115 0.85 -8.99 -11.22
CA LEU A 115 1.08 -10.25 -11.95
C LEU A 115 2.56 -10.50 -12.21
N HIS A 116 3.33 -9.45 -12.50
CA HIS A 116 4.78 -9.54 -12.65
C HIS A 116 5.47 -9.97 -11.35
N VAL A 117 5.11 -9.34 -10.22
CA VAL A 117 5.64 -9.71 -8.89
C VAL A 117 5.30 -11.16 -8.52
N ARG A 118 4.08 -11.62 -8.81
CA ARG A 118 3.71 -13.04 -8.58
C ARG A 118 4.50 -14.00 -9.47
N ALA A 119 4.75 -13.61 -10.71
CA ALA A 119 5.56 -14.43 -11.61
C ALA A 119 7.04 -14.45 -11.20
N ASP A 120 7.55 -13.38 -10.59
CA ASP A 120 8.87 -13.32 -9.97
C ASP A 120 8.94 -14.24 -8.75
N GLU A 121 7.97 -14.16 -7.84
CA GLU A 121 7.86 -15.02 -6.66
C GLU A 121 7.80 -16.52 -7.04
N ALA A 122 7.03 -16.86 -8.07
CA ALA A 122 6.95 -18.25 -8.57
C ALA A 122 8.28 -18.78 -9.15
N ARG A 123 9.27 -17.92 -9.35
CA ARG A 123 10.64 -18.25 -9.79
C ARG A 123 11.68 -17.97 -8.71
N ASP A 124 11.23 -18.00 -7.43
CA ASP A 124 12.04 -17.72 -6.25
C ASP A 124 12.64 -16.30 -6.20
N GLY A 125 12.03 -15.36 -6.92
CA GLY A 125 12.40 -13.95 -6.89
C GLY A 125 12.02 -13.26 -5.58
N SER A 126 12.48 -12.03 -5.41
CA SER A 126 12.39 -11.29 -4.14
C SER A 126 11.47 -10.06 -4.17
N LEU A 127 10.90 -9.70 -5.31
CA LEU A 127 10.11 -8.46 -5.48
C LEU A 127 8.90 -8.39 -4.53
N TRP A 128 8.26 -9.53 -4.22
CA TRP A 128 7.13 -9.59 -3.30
C TRP A 128 7.47 -9.10 -1.88
N ARG A 129 8.75 -9.15 -1.46
CA ARG A 129 9.21 -8.68 -0.13
C ARG A 129 9.06 -7.17 0.03
N HIS A 130 9.08 -6.43 -1.06
CA HIS A 130 8.91 -4.99 -1.11
C HIS A 130 7.44 -4.55 -1.03
N LEU A 131 6.49 -5.50 -1.19
CA LEU A 131 5.08 -5.18 -1.08
C LEU A 131 4.63 -5.06 0.38
N ARG A 132 3.81 -4.04 0.66
CA ARG A 132 3.27 -3.83 2.00
C ARG A 132 2.31 -4.97 2.38
N GLY A 133 2.55 -5.56 3.54
CA GLY A 133 1.64 -6.57 4.11
C GLY A 133 1.79 -7.98 3.58
N SER A 134 2.85 -8.28 2.82
CA SER A 134 3.19 -9.62 2.33
C SER A 134 3.25 -10.72 3.42
N ARG A 135 3.41 -10.33 4.70
CA ARG A 135 3.52 -11.24 5.86
C ARG A 135 2.48 -11.00 6.94
N LYS A 136 1.33 -10.37 6.65
CA LYS A 136 0.30 -10.13 7.68
C LYS A 136 -0.43 -11.41 8.05
N GLN A 137 -0.10 -12.01 9.20
CA GLN A 137 -0.97 -12.97 9.88
C GLN A 137 -2.08 -12.22 10.65
N ARG A 138 -3.34 -12.69 10.54
CA ARG A 138 -4.47 -12.21 11.34
C ARG A 138 -4.21 -12.55 12.82
N ARG A 139 -4.08 -11.54 13.69
CA ARG A 139 -4.00 -11.74 15.15
C ARG A 139 -5.36 -11.49 15.80
N LYS A 140 -5.73 -12.33 16.76
CA LYS A 140 -6.86 -12.09 17.70
C LYS A 140 -6.58 -10.84 18.53
N ARG A 141 -7.58 -9.96 18.63
CA ARG A 141 -7.50 -8.77 19.49
C ARG A 141 -7.82 -9.17 20.93
N TYR A 142 -6.83 -9.07 21.83
CA TYR A 142 -7.07 -9.09 23.25
C TYR A 142 -7.30 -7.65 23.75
N ARG A 143 -8.37 -7.42 24.50
CA ARG A 143 -8.58 -6.18 25.24
C ARG A 143 -7.73 -6.25 26.51
N SER A 144 -6.86 -5.27 26.74
CA SER A 144 -6.19 -5.04 28.03
C SER A 144 -6.95 -3.95 28.77
N PRO A 145 -7.17 -4.07 30.11
CA PRO A 145 -7.75 -3.00 30.91
C PRO A 145 -6.81 -1.78 30.93
N ASP A 146 -7.41 -0.58 30.97
CA ASP A 146 -6.67 0.69 30.99
C ASP A 146 -6.22 1.01 32.40
N SER A 147 -4.92 0.93 32.65
CA SER A 147 -4.28 1.26 33.92
C SER A 147 -3.60 2.65 33.92
N ARG A 148 -3.85 3.47 32.87
CA ARG A 148 -3.18 4.77 32.72
C ARG A 148 -3.77 5.82 33.62
N GLY A 149 -2.90 6.43 34.49
CA GLY A 149 -3.27 7.48 35.41
C GLY A 149 -3.84 8.74 34.73
N ARG A 150 -4.70 9.46 35.45
CA ARG A 150 -5.23 10.75 34.98
C ARG A 150 -4.17 11.83 35.13
N LEU A 151 -3.66 12.36 34.02
CA LEU A 151 -2.76 13.51 33.98
C LEU A 151 -3.56 14.81 34.15
N ALA A 152 -3.24 15.59 35.18
CA ALA A 152 -3.91 16.88 35.44
C ALA A 152 -3.46 17.97 34.44
N GLY A 153 -4.41 18.83 34.04
CA GLY A 153 -4.13 20.02 33.20
C GLY A 153 -3.88 19.76 31.73
N LYS A 154 -4.20 18.53 31.22
CA LYS A 154 -4.13 18.22 29.80
C LYS A 154 -5.33 18.78 29.04
N THR A 155 -5.12 19.22 27.81
CA THR A 155 -6.16 19.63 26.89
C THR A 155 -6.59 18.43 26.02
N MET A 156 -7.88 18.14 25.97
CA MET A 156 -8.39 17.01 25.22
C MET A 156 -8.55 17.34 23.73
N ILE A 157 -8.56 16.31 22.90
CA ILE A 157 -8.71 16.46 21.44
C ILE A 157 -10.05 17.13 21.06
N GLY A 158 -11.09 17.04 21.91
CA GLY A 158 -12.36 17.73 21.70
C GLY A 158 -12.23 19.26 21.69
N ASP A 159 -11.23 19.82 22.38
CA ASP A 159 -10.94 21.27 22.40
C ASP A 159 -10.03 21.71 21.26
N ARG A 160 -9.63 20.79 20.38
CA ARG A 160 -8.74 21.06 19.25
C ARG A 160 -9.51 21.76 18.14
N PRO A 161 -8.98 22.87 17.56
CA PRO A 161 -9.64 23.60 16.50
C PRO A 161 -9.97 22.72 15.27
N ASP A 162 -11.13 22.91 14.66
CA ASP A 162 -11.62 22.13 13.52
C ASP A 162 -10.70 22.19 12.29
N ILE A 163 -9.99 23.31 12.12
CA ILE A 163 -9.00 23.47 11.04
C ILE A 163 -7.95 22.33 11.05
N VAL A 164 -7.62 21.80 12.24
CA VAL A 164 -6.69 20.66 12.41
C VAL A 164 -7.34 19.37 11.93
N ALA A 165 -8.63 19.16 12.24
CA ALA A 165 -9.37 17.97 11.80
C ALA A 165 -9.43 17.91 10.26
N HIS A 166 -9.70 19.03 9.61
CA HIS A 166 -9.80 19.16 8.17
C HIS A 166 -8.45 19.26 7.43
N ARG A 167 -7.31 19.28 8.15
CA ARG A 167 -5.95 19.34 7.58
C ARG A 167 -5.73 20.54 6.65
N LEU A 168 -6.26 21.70 7.01
CA LEU A 168 -6.26 22.88 6.14
C LEU A 168 -4.96 23.67 6.19
N ARG A 169 -4.20 23.61 7.30
CA ARG A 169 -2.93 24.31 7.48
C ARG A 169 -1.77 23.34 7.70
N PHE A 170 -0.54 23.82 7.50
CA PHE A 170 0.68 23.12 7.91
C PHE A 170 0.99 23.40 9.38
N GLY A 171 1.81 22.53 9.99
CA GLY A 171 2.29 22.72 11.36
C GLY A 171 1.42 22.07 12.42
N ASP A 172 0.42 21.29 12.05
CA ASP A 172 -0.34 20.42 12.96
C ASP A 172 0.20 18.99 12.92
N TRP A 173 0.76 18.52 14.02
CA TRP A 173 1.49 17.25 14.12
C TRP A 173 0.73 16.20 14.91
N GLU A 174 0.95 14.94 14.58
CA GLU A 174 0.55 13.79 15.41
C GLU A 174 1.82 13.06 15.88
N GLY A 175 1.92 12.85 17.21
CA GLY A 175 3.04 12.16 17.84
C GLY A 175 2.67 10.76 18.33
N ASP A 176 3.60 9.79 18.18
CA ASP A 176 3.45 8.43 18.72
C ASP A 176 4.81 7.77 18.95
N THR A 177 4.83 6.69 19.72
CA THR A 177 6.04 5.90 19.95
C THR A 177 5.89 4.49 19.35
N VAL A 178 6.94 4.02 18.70
CA VAL A 178 6.99 2.68 18.07
C VAL A 178 7.98 1.81 18.85
N HIS A 179 7.45 0.85 19.60
CA HIS A 179 8.25 -0.02 20.45
C HIS A 179 8.74 -1.28 19.70
N GLY A 180 9.97 -1.70 20.05
CA GLY A 180 10.54 -2.99 19.67
C GLY A 180 10.60 -3.95 20.86
N LYS A 181 11.61 -4.85 20.86
CA LYS A 181 12.03 -5.56 22.08
C LYS A 181 12.97 -4.67 22.89
N GLY A 182 12.85 -4.71 24.23
CA GLY A 182 13.67 -3.93 25.16
C GLY A 182 13.13 -2.52 25.39
N LYS A 183 13.97 -1.65 25.96
CA LYS A 183 13.59 -0.28 26.37
C LYS A 183 13.60 0.72 25.22
N ALA A 184 14.50 0.55 24.24
CA ALA A 184 14.65 1.46 23.11
C ALA A 184 13.38 1.50 22.23
N CYS A 185 13.00 2.70 21.81
CA CYS A 185 11.87 2.92 20.92
C CYS A 185 12.18 4.02 19.91
N VAL A 186 11.28 4.27 18.98
CA VAL A 186 11.36 5.42 18.09
C VAL A 186 10.14 6.30 18.27
N LEU A 187 10.37 7.60 18.34
CA LEU A 187 9.35 8.63 18.27
C LEU A 187 9.04 8.92 16.80
N THR A 188 7.78 8.96 16.47
CA THR A 188 7.29 9.36 15.14
C THR A 188 6.43 10.61 15.26
N LEU A 189 6.73 11.64 14.48
CA LEU A 189 5.92 12.84 14.35
C LEU A 189 5.47 12.98 12.91
N VAL A 190 4.17 13.10 12.68
CA VAL A 190 3.59 13.18 11.34
C VAL A 190 2.85 14.47 11.19
N GLU A 191 3.24 15.29 10.21
CA GLU A 191 2.51 16.49 9.85
C GLU A 191 1.20 16.13 9.14
N ARG A 192 0.08 16.67 9.61
CA ARG A 192 -1.25 16.17 9.25
C ARG A 192 -1.66 16.49 7.81
N LYS A 193 -1.29 17.68 7.30
CA LYS A 193 -1.66 18.12 5.94
C LYS A 193 -0.84 17.38 4.89
N SER A 194 0.47 17.42 4.96
CA SER A 194 1.37 16.80 3.97
C SER A 194 1.57 15.31 4.18
N GLY A 195 1.51 14.84 5.43
CA GLY A 195 1.94 13.50 5.83
C GLY A 195 3.45 13.34 5.91
N LEU A 196 4.19 14.47 6.01
CA LEU A 196 5.62 14.45 6.27
C LEU A 196 5.88 13.79 7.61
N ILE A 197 6.84 12.88 7.68
CA ILE A 197 7.24 12.20 8.91
C ILE A 197 8.62 12.64 9.37
N ARG A 198 8.75 12.84 10.68
CA ARG A 198 10.03 12.92 11.41
C ARG A 198 10.15 11.74 12.33
N ILE A 199 11.34 11.17 12.43
CA ILE A 199 11.61 9.99 13.27
C ILE A 199 12.84 10.26 14.13
N ALA A 200 12.72 10.02 15.43
CA ALA A 200 13.85 10.06 16.36
C ALA A 200 14.01 8.73 17.08
N LYS A 201 15.25 8.27 17.25
CA LYS A 201 15.56 7.20 18.17
C LYS A 201 15.48 7.73 19.60
N LEU A 202 14.82 6.97 20.49
CA LEU A 202 14.81 7.22 21.91
C LEU A 202 15.44 6.04 22.68
N PRO A 203 16.29 6.31 23.70
CA PRO A 203 16.84 5.26 24.56
C PRO A 203 15.75 4.49 25.33
N GLY A 204 14.63 5.16 25.58
CA GLY A 204 13.45 4.61 26.25
C GLY A 204 12.26 5.56 26.12
N ALA A 205 11.06 5.04 26.33
CA ALA A 205 9.80 5.82 26.30
C ALA A 205 9.57 6.52 27.65
N THR A 206 10.50 7.40 28.03
CA THR A 206 10.35 8.27 29.21
C THR A 206 9.85 9.65 28.78
N SER A 207 9.23 10.38 29.69
CA SER A 207 8.77 11.74 29.46
C SER A 207 9.90 12.65 29.00
N ASP A 208 11.07 12.56 29.62
CA ASP A 208 12.23 13.42 29.29
C ASP A 208 12.79 13.12 27.90
N HIS A 209 12.99 11.82 27.58
CA HIS A 209 13.49 11.44 26.25
C HIS A 209 12.51 11.86 25.13
N THR A 210 11.21 11.70 25.40
CA THR A 210 10.16 12.02 24.41
C THR A 210 10.04 13.54 24.23
N THR A 211 10.03 14.31 25.32
CA THR A 211 10.04 15.78 25.29
C THR A 211 11.24 16.31 24.51
N HIS A 212 12.45 15.84 24.83
CA HIS A 212 13.67 16.20 24.12
C HIS A 212 13.61 15.84 22.62
N GLY A 213 13.12 14.63 22.33
CA GLY A 213 12.95 14.15 20.97
C GLY A 213 11.98 15.00 20.15
N ILE A 214 10.81 15.36 20.71
CA ILE A 214 9.82 16.23 20.05
C ILE A 214 10.40 17.59 19.78
N VAL A 215 10.98 18.23 20.79
CA VAL A 215 11.56 19.58 20.63
C VAL A 215 12.68 19.57 19.58
N ARG A 216 13.60 18.61 19.65
CA ARG A 216 14.71 18.49 18.70
C ARG A 216 14.23 18.31 17.25
N LEU A 217 13.16 17.54 17.03
CA LEU A 217 12.64 17.28 15.69
C LEU A 217 11.84 18.45 15.12
N LEU A 218 11.21 19.29 15.98
CA LEU A 218 10.30 20.33 15.52
C LEU A 218 10.87 21.76 15.67
N ILE A 219 11.95 21.93 16.42
CA ILE A 219 12.60 23.24 16.51
C ILE A 219 13.20 23.60 15.15
N GLY A 220 12.90 24.79 14.65
CA GLY A 220 13.38 25.24 13.33
C GLY A 220 12.66 24.62 12.13
N GLU A 221 11.49 23.97 12.33
CA GLU A 221 10.67 23.54 11.20
C GLU A 221 10.24 24.72 10.32
N LEU A 222 10.08 24.43 9.03
CA LEU A 222 9.75 25.43 8.00
C LEU A 222 8.43 26.17 8.28
N HIS A 223 7.46 25.47 8.82
CA HIS A 223 6.16 26.02 9.19
C HIS A 223 6.05 26.11 10.72
N PRO A 224 5.38 27.15 11.27
CA PRO A 224 5.12 27.24 12.70
C PRO A 224 4.44 25.95 13.23
N VAL A 225 4.88 25.46 14.38
CA VAL A 225 4.26 24.30 15.04
C VAL A 225 3.02 24.77 15.80
N HIS A 226 1.84 24.58 15.22
CA HIS A 226 0.58 25.07 15.78
C HIS A 226 0.01 24.13 16.83
N SER A 227 0.05 22.83 16.58
CA SER A 227 -0.46 21.83 17.52
C SER A 227 0.26 20.48 17.40
N ILE A 228 0.27 19.76 18.50
CA ILE A 228 0.75 18.37 18.55
C ILE A 228 -0.35 17.52 19.19
N THR A 229 -0.78 16.46 18.51
CA THR A 229 -1.78 15.52 19.06
C THR A 229 -1.08 14.20 19.41
N THR A 230 -1.23 13.74 20.66
CA THR A 230 -0.63 12.48 21.15
C THR A 230 -1.70 11.58 21.75
N ASP A 231 -1.32 10.35 22.12
CA ASP A 231 -2.15 9.55 23.02
C ASP A 231 -1.92 9.94 24.49
N ASN A 232 -2.56 9.19 25.41
CA ASN A 232 -2.42 9.41 26.83
C ASN A 232 -1.25 8.62 27.44
N GLY A 233 -0.21 8.29 26.66
CA GLY A 233 0.98 7.61 27.15
C GLY A 233 1.74 8.45 28.16
N SER A 234 2.32 7.81 29.18
CA SER A 234 3.12 8.48 30.22
C SER A 234 4.36 9.19 29.65
N GLU A 235 4.83 8.74 28.50
CA GLU A 235 5.93 9.34 27.76
C GLU A 235 5.63 10.77 27.26
N PHE A 236 4.35 11.16 27.18
CA PHE A 236 3.92 12.51 26.79
C PHE A 236 3.60 13.42 27.98
N HIS A 237 3.88 13.01 29.21
CA HIS A 237 3.61 13.78 30.42
C HIS A 237 4.41 15.09 30.51
N GLY A 238 5.52 15.24 29.76
CA GLY A 238 6.29 16.46 29.65
C GLY A 238 5.68 17.51 28.73
N PHE A 239 4.39 17.42 28.40
CA PHE A 239 3.72 18.27 27.41
C PHE A 239 3.81 19.77 27.70
N LYS A 240 3.78 20.20 28.96
CA LYS A 240 3.93 21.62 29.34
C LYS A 240 5.27 22.20 28.91
N GLU A 241 6.34 21.42 29.02
CA GLU A 241 7.67 21.82 28.57
C GLU A 241 7.74 21.87 27.03
N ILE A 242 7.06 20.94 26.33
CA ILE A 242 6.92 20.97 24.88
C ILE A 242 6.18 22.25 24.43
N GLU A 243 5.03 22.55 25.07
CA GLU A 243 4.26 23.78 24.82
C GLU A 243 5.10 25.02 24.99
N ARG A 244 5.84 25.11 26.11
CA ARG A 244 6.70 26.25 26.43
C ARG A 244 7.83 26.45 25.41
N ARG A 245 8.51 25.36 25.02
CA ARG A 245 9.70 25.45 24.14
C ARG A 245 9.35 25.66 22.68
N LEU A 246 8.23 25.15 22.21
CA LEU A 246 7.82 25.24 20.80
C LEU A 246 6.75 26.32 20.58
N GLY A 247 6.22 26.95 21.60
CA GLY A 247 5.10 27.90 21.49
C GLY A 247 3.85 27.28 20.90
N THR A 248 3.61 26.00 21.19
CA THR A 248 2.55 25.19 20.58
C THR A 248 1.53 24.73 21.63
N LYS A 249 0.45 24.07 21.18
CA LYS A 249 -0.52 23.42 22.07
C LYS A 249 -0.52 21.91 21.88
N VAL A 250 -0.49 21.15 22.98
CA VAL A 250 -0.54 19.69 22.97
C VAL A 250 -1.95 19.22 23.30
N TYR A 251 -2.51 18.38 22.43
CA TYR A 251 -3.83 17.77 22.58
C TYR A 251 -3.71 16.26 22.79
N PHE A 252 -4.53 15.74 23.68
CA PHE A 252 -4.56 14.32 24.00
C PHE A 252 -5.79 13.64 23.42
N ALA A 253 -5.58 12.55 22.70
CA ALA A 253 -6.66 11.75 22.11
C ALA A 253 -7.52 11.13 23.23
N THR A 254 -8.80 10.91 22.93
CA THR A 254 -9.72 10.24 23.82
C THR A 254 -9.28 8.77 23.99
N PRO A 255 -9.22 8.24 25.21
CA PRO A 255 -8.90 6.84 25.44
C PRO A 255 -9.80 5.92 24.62
N HIS A 256 -9.22 4.89 24.00
CA HIS A 256 -9.90 3.91 23.14
C HIS A 256 -10.45 4.43 21.80
N HIS A 257 -10.28 5.72 21.45
CA HIS A 257 -10.72 6.31 20.19
C HIS A 257 -9.57 6.33 19.16
N ALA A 258 -9.14 5.16 18.70
CA ALA A 258 -8.01 5.03 17.76
C ALA A 258 -8.25 5.79 16.43
N TRP A 259 -9.51 5.99 16.02
CA TRP A 259 -9.85 6.71 14.79
C TRP A 259 -9.50 8.21 14.82
N GLU A 260 -9.39 8.82 16.01
CA GLU A 260 -8.98 10.22 16.17
C GLU A 260 -7.52 10.45 15.69
N ARG A 261 -6.71 9.38 15.64
CA ARG A 261 -5.29 9.39 15.25
C ARG A 261 -4.99 8.49 14.04
N GLY A 262 -5.91 8.42 13.09
CA GLY A 262 -5.79 7.56 11.90
C GLY A 262 -4.54 7.85 11.04
N THR A 263 -3.97 9.07 11.09
CA THR A 263 -2.72 9.41 10.41
C THR A 263 -1.55 8.63 11.02
N ASN A 264 -1.46 8.60 12.33
CA ASN A 264 -0.41 7.87 13.05
C ASN A 264 -0.53 6.35 12.85
N GLU A 265 -1.73 5.78 12.95
CA GLU A 265 -1.92 4.34 12.75
C GLU A 265 -1.44 3.90 11.37
N ASN A 266 -1.82 4.65 10.32
CA ASN A 266 -1.35 4.37 8.96
C ASN A 266 0.17 4.53 8.85
N THR A 267 0.73 5.61 9.42
CA THR A 267 2.16 5.91 9.32
C THR A 267 3.00 4.90 10.10
N ASN A 268 2.58 4.54 11.32
CA ASN A 268 3.23 3.48 12.08
C ASN A 268 3.19 2.14 11.35
N GLY A 269 2.11 1.86 10.61
CA GLY A 269 2.04 0.72 9.71
C GLY A 269 3.09 0.77 8.58
N LEU A 270 3.49 1.94 8.12
CA LEU A 270 4.57 2.13 7.15
C LEU A 270 5.95 2.00 7.80
N VAL A 271 6.15 2.61 8.98
CA VAL A 271 7.39 2.48 9.76
C VAL A 271 7.67 1.02 10.11
N ARG A 272 6.62 0.24 10.41
CA ARG A 272 6.71 -1.20 10.70
C ARG A 272 7.15 -2.08 9.51
N GLN A 273 7.17 -1.55 8.31
CA GLN A 273 7.81 -2.22 7.17
C GLN A 273 9.33 -2.31 7.36
N TYR A 274 9.93 -1.29 7.98
CA TYR A 274 11.36 -1.18 8.25
C TYR A 274 11.74 -1.64 9.66
N LEU A 275 10.85 -1.39 10.64
CA LEU A 275 11.03 -1.74 12.05
C LEU A 275 9.93 -2.73 12.48
N PRO A 276 10.02 -4.02 12.11
CA PRO A 276 9.02 -5.03 12.43
C PRO A 276 8.78 -5.17 13.94
N LYS A 277 7.57 -5.58 14.33
CA LYS A 277 7.26 -5.87 15.74
C LYS A 277 8.18 -6.97 16.27
N GLY A 278 8.71 -6.77 17.46
CA GLY A 278 9.59 -7.75 18.10
C GLY A 278 11.08 -7.62 17.70
N THR A 279 11.44 -6.69 16.83
CA THR A 279 12.85 -6.37 16.55
C THR A 279 13.46 -5.59 17.72
N CYS A 280 14.71 -5.90 18.10
CA CYS A 280 15.45 -5.10 19.04
C CYS A 280 15.90 -3.79 18.40
N LEU A 281 15.54 -2.65 19.03
CA LEU A 281 15.87 -1.32 18.52
C LEU A 281 17.09 -0.69 19.22
N ALA A 282 17.79 -1.43 20.07
CA ALA A 282 18.94 -0.92 20.81
C ALA A 282 20.07 -0.42 19.88
N HIS A 283 20.32 -1.17 18.82
CA HIS A 283 21.39 -0.87 17.83
C HIS A 283 20.96 0.07 16.69
N LEU A 284 19.68 0.49 16.67
CA LEU A 284 19.21 1.44 15.67
C LEU A 284 19.93 2.79 15.89
N THR A 285 20.42 3.41 14.82
CA THR A 285 21.03 4.74 14.87
C THR A 285 20.04 5.83 14.49
N GLN A 286 20.36 7.09 14.80
CA GLN A 286 19.55 8.23 14.36
C GLN A 286 19.56 8.35 12.83
N ASP A 287 20.71 8.13 12.18
CA ASP A 287 20.84 8.18 10.72
C ASP A 287 19.95 7.12 10.02
N GLN A 288 19.82 5.96 10.63
CA GLN A 288 18.90 4.93 10.13
C GLN A 288 17.42 5.36 10.27
N CYS A 289 17.07 6.05 11.36
CA CYS A 289 15.74 6.64 11.52
C CYS A 289 15.46 7.70 10.46
N GLU A 290 16.43 8.57 10.17
CA GLU A 290 16.34 9.59 9.12
C GLU A 290 16.25 8.98 7.73
N ALA A 291 17.02 7.95 7.42
CA ALA A 291 16.92 7.22 6.16
C ALA A 291 15.52 6.60 5.95
N ILE A 292 14.90 6.06 7.01
CA ILE A 292 13.51 5.57 6.96
C ILE A 292 12.55 6.74 6.70
N ALA A 293 12.71 7.86 7.40
CA ALA A 293 11.87 9.05 7.21
C ALA A 293 11.98 9.58 5.78
N ILE A 294 13.20 9.68 5.22
CA ILE A 294 13.46 10.11 3.84
C ILE A 294 12.74 9.18 2.86
N LYS A 295 12.88 7.86 2.98
CA LYS A 295 12.17 6.91 2.13
C LYS A 295 10.66 7.10 2.17
N LEU A 296 10.08 7.31 3.35
CA LEU A 296 8.64 7.49 3.52
C LEU A 296 8.16 8.85 3.00
N ASN A 297 8.97 9.91 3.14
CA ASN A 297 8.68 11.26 2.70
C ASN A 297 8.75 11.42 1.17
N HIS A 298 9.51 10.58 0.49
CA HIS A 298 9.60 10.54 -0.98
C HIS A 298 8.69 9.50 -1.62
N ARG A 299 7.81 8.84 -0.84
CA ARG A 299 6.85 7.88 -1.36
C ARG A 299 5.56 8.59 -1.76
N PRO A 300 5.08 8.47 -3.02
CA PRO A 300 3.86 9.14 -3.48
C PRO A 300 2.63 8.81 -2.62
N ARG A 301 1.71 9.77 -2.52
CA ARG A 301 0.47 9.61 -1.75
C ARG A 301 -0.75 9.87 -2.62
N LYS A 302 -1.64 8.89 -2.73
CA LYS A 302 -2.89 9.01 -3.51
C LYS A 302 -3.72 10.23 -3.11
N ARG A 303 -3.81 10.53 -1.80
CA ARG A 303 -4.54 11.69 -1.27
C ARG A 303 -3.98 13.05 -1.74
N HIS A 304 -2.77 13.08 -2.27
CA HIS A 304 -2.11 14.27 -2.81
C HIS A 304 -1.97 14.21 -4.33
N GLY A 305 -2.82 13.44 -5.02
CA GLY A 305 -2.68 13.23 -6.46
C GLY A 305 -1.34 12.62 -6.84
N PHE A 306 -0.81 11.75 -5.99
CA PHE A 306 0.50 11.09 -6.10
C PHE A 306 1.74 12.01 -5.94
N LEU A 307 1.58 13.26 -5.50
CA LEU A 307 2.70 14.00 -4.96
C LEU A 307 3.22 13.35 -3.67
N THR A 308 4.51 13.51 -3.40
CA THR A 308 5.15 13.02 -2.18
C THR A 308 4.90 13.96 -0.99
N PRO A 309 4.92 13.47 0.27
CA PRO A 309 4.86 14.31 1.46
C PRO A 309 5.90 15.44 1.43
N HIS A 310 7.12 15.14 1.01
CA HIS A 310 8.19 16.12 0.83
C HIS A 310 7.79 17.23 -0.15
N GLN A 311 7.29 16.86 -1.33
CA GLN A 311 6.86 17.85 -2.32
C GLN A 311 5.72 18.73 -1.79
N VAL A 312 4.74 18.14 -1.11
CA VAL A 312 3.60 18.90 -0.57
C VAL A 312 4.05 19.89 0.51
N TYR A 313 4.95 19.44 1.42
CA TYR A 313 5.40 20.24 2.54
C TYR A 313 6.29 21.43 2.10
N TYR A 314 7.25 21.16 1.22
CA TYR A 314 8.25 22.17 0.81
C TYR A 314 7.82 23.03 -0.38
N LYS A 315 6.96 22.52 -1.30
CA LYS A 315 6.45 23.34 -2.42
C LYS A 315 5.60 24.52 -1.95
N SER A 316 5.00 24.43 -0.76
CA SER A 316 4.21 25.54 -0.20
C SER A 316 5.02 26.81 0.07
N VAL A 317 6.35 26.74 0.03
CA VAL A 317 7.27 27.86 0.34
C VAL A 317 8.11 28.27 -0.88
N LEU A 318 8.18 27.39 -1.91
CA LEU A 318 8.86 27.77 -3.15
C LEU A 318 7.95 28.73 -3.95
N PRO A 319 8.43 29.90 -4.39
CA PRO A 319 7.64 30.76 -5.26
C PRO A 319 7.27 29.99 -6.52
N THR A 320 5.98 29.94 -6.83
CA THR A 320 5.47 29.45 -8.11
C THR A 320 6.15 30.23 -9.22
N ARG A 321 7.16 29.66 -9.90
CA ARG A 321 7.59 30.19 -11.19
C ARG A 321 6.38 30.16 -12.11
N ARG A 322 5.82 31.36 -12.36
CA ARG A 322 4.86 31.57 -13.43
C ARG A 322 5.53 31.43 -14.78
#